data_16ea481b273434cf3b39cc5068468305
#
_entry.id   16ea481b273434cf3b39cc5068468305
#
_cell.length_a   1.000
_cell.length_b   1.000
_cell.length_c   1.000
_cell.angle_alpha   90.00
_cell.angle_beta   90.00
_cell.angle_gamma   90.00
#
_symmetry.space_group_name_H-M   'P 1'
#
loop_
_entity.id
_entity.type
_entity.pdbx_description
1 polymer ?
#
loop_
_entity_poly.entity_id
_entity_poly.type
_entity_poly.pdbx_seq_one_letter_code
_entity_poly.pdbx_strand_id
1 'polypeptide(L)'
;KRFITNGDGDINLVMARSEEGTKDARGISLFIYDRRSMAVTVRRIEHKMGIVGSPTCELVFKDAPAELVGERKLGLIKYVMSLMNGARLGVGAQSVGIAEAAYREAEKYANEREQFGKKIIEFPAVYEMVSLMRAKTDGIRSLLYETSRYVDIYKALTHISEERKLDAAERAELKEYQRLADLFTPLTKLFSSEMCNQIAYDAIQVHGGTGFMKDFPVQRYYRDARITSIYEGTSQLQVVAAIRGVVTGVLGKRIEYLASQLKDEGFARERAMLQAMFQEFLADVQYINDQSNDELHDFHARRLVEIGGYIAV
;
A
#
# COMPACT_ATOMS: atom_id res chain seq x y z
N LYS A 1 -1.43 -16.76 -19.02
CA LYS A 1 -1.46 -15.72 -17.99
C LYS A 1 -0.16 -14.93 -18.04
N ARG A 2 -0.22 -13.63 -17.84
CA ARG A 2 0.96 -12.75 -18.00
C ARG A 2 1.12 -11.84 -16.78
N PHE A 3 2.37 -11.44 -16.55
CA PHE A 3 2.85 -10.68 -15.40
C PHE A 3 2.71 -11.45 -14.08
N ILE A 4 3.12 -12.72 -14.10
CA ILE A 4 3.05 -13.58 -12.90
C ILE A 4 4.37 -13.49 -12.15
N THR A 5 4.34 -12.90 -10.96
CA THR A 5 5.51 -12.82 -10.07
C THR A 5 5.92 -14.22 -9.64
N ASN A 6 7.23 -14.52 -9.78
CA ASN A 6 7.80 -15.83 -9.47
C ASN A 6 7.05 -17.00 -10.14
N GLY A 7 6.54 -16.78 -11.35
CA GLY A 7 5.78 -17.78 -12.10
C GLY A 7 6.59 -19.01 -12.52
N ASP A 8 7.91 -18.98 -12.36
CA ASP A 8 8.83 -20.10 -12.53
C ASP A 8 8.94 -21.00 -11.28
N GLY A 9 8.23 -20.69 -10.19
CA GLY A 9 8.20 -21.51 -8.98
C GLY A 9 7.55 -22.88 -9.20
N ASP A 10 7.91 -23.85 -8.35
CA ASP A 10 7.43 -25.24 -8.45
C ASP A 10 5.95 -25.38 -8.12
N ILE A 11 5.44 -24.58 -7.18
CA ILE A 11 4.04 -24.55 -6.76
C ILE A 11 3.42 -23.21 -7.13
N ASN A 12 2.30 -23.26 -7.84
CA ASN A 12 1.57 -22.07 -8.26
C ASN A 12 0.15 -22.08 -7.72
N LEU A 13 -0.27 -20.98 -7.10
CA LEU A 13 -1.68 -20.71 -6.82
C LEU A 13 -2.32 -20.05 -8.03
N VAL A 14 -3.37 -20.66 -8.55
CA VAL A 14 -3.98 -20.25 -9.81
C VAL A 14 -5.46 -19.99 -9.63
N MET A 15 -5.87 -18.75 -9.91
CA MET A 15 -7.29 -18.45 -10.09
C MET A 15 -7.75 -18.86 -11.47
N ALA A 16 -8.82 -19.62 -11.55
CA ALA A 16 -9.45 -20.00 -12.81
C ALA A 16 -10.98 -20.02 -12.66
N ARG A 17 -11.66 -19.81 -13.79
CA ARG A 17 -13.10 -19.95 -13.86
C ARG A 17 -13.46 -21.44 -13.83
N SER A 18 -14.22 -21.83 -12.83
CA SER A 18 -14.69 -23.20 -12.63
C SER A 18 -16.18 -23.39 -12.93
N GLU A 19 -16.92 -22.29 -13.14
CA GLU A 19 -18.35 -22.31 -13.39
C GLU A 19 -18.64 -21.78 -14.79
N GLU A 20 -19.20 -22.64 -15.62
CA GLU A 20 -19.65 -22.27 -16.96
C GLU A 20 -20.78 -21.23 -16.89
N GLY A 21 -20.87 -20.36 -17.87
CA GLY A 21 -21.91 -19.33 -17.97
C GLY A 21 -21.78 -18.14 -17.03
N THR A 22 -20.84 -18.17 -16.07
CA THR A 22 -20.60 -17.04 -15.17
C THR A 22 -19.60 -16.04 -15.76
N LYS A 23 -19.84 -14.74 -15.57
CA LYS A 23 -18.92 -13.66 -16.02
C LYS A 23 -18.30 -12.90 -14.86
N ASP A 24 -18.83 -13.05 -13.65
CA ASP A 24 -18.39 -12.33 -12.44
C ASP A 24 -17.41 -13.14 -11.56
N ALA A 25 -17.10 -12.58 -10.41
CA ALA A 25 -16.17 -13.15 -9.43
C ALA A 25 -16.66 -14.47 -8.81
N ARG A 26 -17.99 -14.69 -8.79
CA ARG A 26 -18.61 -15.90 -8.20
C ARG A 26 -18.38 -17.17 -9.00
N GLY A 27 -17.88 -17.06 -10.22
CA GLY A 27 -17.51 -18.21 -11.03
C GLY A 27 -16.02 -18.59 -10.93
N ILE A 28 -15.26 -18.00 -10.02
CA ILE A 28 -13.80 -18.17 -9.91
C ILE A 28 -13.46 -19.00 -8.67
N SER A 29 -12.68 -20.05 -8.87
CA SER A 29 -12.12 -20.90 -7.81
C SER A 29 -10.60 -20.75 -7.75
N LEU A 30 -10.01 -21.15 -6.64
CA LEU A 30 -8.57 -21.17 -6.43
C LEU A 30 -8.05 -22.60 -6.57
N PHE A 31 -6.94 -22.77 -7.27
CA PHE A 31 -6.32 -24.07 -7.50
C PHE A 31 -4.84 -24.01 -7.13
N ILE A 32 -4.31 -25.14 -6.67
CA ILE A 32 -2.88 -25.35 -6.53
C ILE A 32 -2.40 -26.20 -7.70
N TYR A 33 -1.35 -25.77 -8.34
CA TYR A 33 -0.70 -26.44 -9.47
C TYR A 33 0.73 -26.80 -9.09
N ASP A 34 1.08 -28.08 -9.28
CA ASP A 34 2.43 -28.59 -9.11
C ASP A 34 3.12 -28.66 -10.49
N ARG A 35 4.23 -27.94 -10.63
CA ARG A 35 4.98 -27.85 -11.89
C ARG A 35 5.58 -29.18 -12.34
N ARG A 36 5.76 -30.13 -11.46
CA ARG A 36 6.22 -31.49 -11.82
C ARG A 36 5.33 -32.19 -12.85
N SER A 37 4.08 -31.76 -13.00
CA SER A 37 3.18 -32.24 -14.05
C SER A 37 3.56 -31.78 -15.46
N MET A 38 4.48 -30.82 -15.60
CA MET A 38 4.98 -30.25 -16.86
C MET A 38 3.92 -29.64 -17.79
N ALA A 39 2.70 -29.41 -17.33
CA ALA A 39 1.58 -28.88 -18.11
C ALA A 39 1.56 -27.35 -18.20
N VAL A 40 2.49 -26.66 -17.54
CA VAL A 40 2.64 -25.20 -17.60
C VAL A 40 4.03 -24.85 -18.10
N THR A 41 4.08 -24.05 -19.17
CA THR A 41 5.32 -23.58 -19.77
C THR A 41 5.56 -22.12 -19.43
N VAL A 42 6.75 -21.77 -18.95
CA VAL A 42 7.22 -20.38 -18.90
C VAL A 42 7.60 -19.97 -20.31
N ARG A 43 6.71 -19.22 -20.98
CA ARG A 43 6.95 -18.77 -22.35
C ARG A 43 7.96 -17.63 -22.40
N ARG A 44 7.96 -16.78 -21.35
CA ARG A 44 8.83 -15.63 -21.29
C ARG A 44 9.02 -15.17 -19.84
N ILE A 45 10.24 -14.74 -19.51
CA ILE A 45 10.55 -13.89 -18.37
C ILE A 45 10.61 -12.45 -18.87
N GLU A 46 9.85 -11.55 -18.25
CA GLU A 46 9.71 -10.17 -18.72
C GLU A 46 10.96 -9.34 -18.41
N HIS A 47 11.38 -8.52 -19.38
CA HIS A 47 12.36 -7.47 -19.16
C HIS A 47 11.69 -6.29 -18.49
N LYS A 48 12.15 -5.90 -17.30
CA LYS A 48 11.50 -4.92 -16.46
C LYS A 48 12.35 -3.68 -16.23
N MET A 49 11.70 -2.57 -15.92
CA MET A 49 12.35 -1.32 -15.53
C MET A 49 13.12 -1.46 -14.21
N GLY A 50 12.52 -2.11 -13.22
CA GLY A 50 13.07 -2.34 -11.88
C GLY A 50 12.70 -3.72 -11.33
N ILE A 51 13.11 -4.02 -10.11
CA ILE A 51 12.96 -5.32 -9.42
C ILE A 51 13.35 -6.47 -10.36
N VAL A 52 14.48 -6.28 -11.03
CA VAL A 52 14.94 -7.18 -12.11
C VAL A 52 15.36 -8.55 -11.60
N GLY A 53 15.71 -8.68 -10.32
CA GLY A 53 16.07 -9.95 -9.68
C GLY A 53 14.90 -10.89 -9.40
N SER A 54 13.64 -10.39 -9.46
CA SER A 54 12.43 -11.21 -9.31
C SER A 54 11.87 -11.58 -10.69
N PRO A 55 11.76 -12.85 -11.07
CA PRO A 55 11.26 -13.26 -12.37
C PRO A 55 9.75 -13.00 -12.46
N THR A 56 9.35 -12.18 -13.44
CA THR A 56 7.94 -11.97 -13.79
C THR A 56 7.67 -12.70 -15.09
N CYS A 57 6.80 -13.69 -15.05
CA CYS A 57 6.65 -14.66 -16.11
C CYS A 57 5.37 -14.49 -16.91
N GLU A 58 5.44 -14.90 -18.18
CA GLU A 58 4.28 -15.27 -18.96
C GLU A 58 4.14 -16.79 -18.96
N LEU A 59 3.01 -17.28 -18.42
CA LEU A 59 2.72 -18.70 -18.29
C LEU A 59 1.66 -19.15 -19.31
N VAL A 60 1.91 -20.26 -19.95
CA VAL A 60 0.95 -20.95 -20.82
C VAL A 60 0.54 -22.24 -20.13
N PHE A 61 -0.76 -22.35 -19.83
CA PHE A 61 -1.40 -23.53 -19.25
C PHE A 61 -2.02 -24.36 -20.39
N LYS A 62 -1.75 -25.66 -20.42
CA LYS A 62 -2.34 -26.58 -21.37
C LYS A 62 -2.76 -27.82 -20.60
N ASP A 63 -4.07 -27.99 -20.42
CA ASP A 63 -4.68 -29.14 -19.73
C ASP A 63 -3.99 -29.47 -18.41
N ALA A 64 -3.63 -28.40 -17.65
CA ALA A 64 -2.85 -28.52 -16.42
C ALA A 64 -3.67 -29.16 -15.31
N PRO A 65 -3.27 -30.33 -14.78
CA PRO A 65 -3.91 -30.91 -13.61
C PRO A 65 -3.65 -30.00 -12.39
N ALA A 66 -4.71 -29.74 -11.64
CA ALA A 66 -4.61 -28.87 -10.46
C ALA A 66 -5.61 -29.31 -9.39
N GLU A 67 -5.26 -29.13 -8.14
CA GLU A 67 -6.13 -29.43 -7.01
C GLU A 67 -6.91 -28.19 -6.57
N LEU A 68 -8.18 -28.38 -6.23
CA LEU A 68 -9.01 -27.29 -5.72
C LEU A 68 -8.56 -26.91 -4.30
N VAL A 69 -8.36 -25.62 -4.07
CA VAL A 69 -8.07 -25.05 -2.74
C VAL A 69 -9.38 -24.55 -2.13
N GLY A 70 -9.78 -25.17 -1.03
CA GLY A 70 -10.99 -24.81 -0.32
C GLY A 70 -12.27 -25.12 -1.13
N GLU A 71 -13.22 -24.20 -1.13
CA GLU A 71 -14.54 -24.36 -1.76
C GLU A 71 -14.60 -23.73 -3.15
N ARG A 72 -15.33 -24.36 -4.08
CA ARG A 72 -15.63 -23.79 -5.39
C ARG A 72 -16.33 -22.44 -5.26
N LYS A 73 -16.11 -21.54 -6.20
CA LYS A 73 -16.72 -20.20 -6.31
C LYS A 73 -16.17 -19.17 -5.29
N LEU A 74 -15.42 -19.58 -4.27
CA LEU A 74 -14.89 -18.69 -3.25
C LEU A 74 -13.46 -18.24 -3.54
N GLY A 75 -12.87 -18.63 -4.65
CA GLY A 75 -11.48 -18.37 -4.99
C GLY A 75 -11.09 -16.89 -4.95
N LEU A 76 -11.86 -16.01 -5.59
CA LEU A 76 -11.61 -14.58 -5.55
C LEU A 76 -12.19 -13.94 -4.28
N ILE A 77 -13.45 -14.22 -3.97
CA ILE A 77 -14.22 -13.49 -2.94
C ILE A 77 -13.63 -13.71 -1.53
N LYS A 78 -13.19 -14.92 -1.23
CA LYS A 78 -12.69 -15.29 0.11
C LYS A 78 -11.15 -15.40 0.11
N TYR A 79 -10.60 -16.31 -0.68
CA TYR A 79 -9.20 -16.68 -0.54
C TYR A 79 -8.24 -15.65 -1.11
N VAL A 80 -8.47 -15.18 -2.33
CA VAL A 80 -7.56 -14.22 -2.97
C VAL A 80 -7.70 -12.82 -2.37
N MET A 81 -8.90 -12.39 -1.97
CA MET A 81 -9.04 -11.09 -1.31
C MET A 81 -8.30 -11.04 0.03
N SER A 82 -8.33 -12.13 0.82
CA SER A 82 -7.54 -12.23 2.05
C SER A 82 -6.03 -12.19 1.77
N LEU A 83 -5.57 -12.94 0.76
CA LEU A 83 -4.17 -12.91 0.31
C LEU A 83 -3.75 -11.51 -0.15
N MET A 84 -4.58 -10.84 -0.96
CA MET A 84 -4.27 -9.51 -1.49
C MET A 84 -4.19 -8.43 -0.41
N ASN A 85 -5.01 -8.50 0.64
CA ASN A 85 -4.89 -7.57 1.76
C ASN A 85 -3.55 -7.73 2.50
N GLY A 86 -3.09 -8.97 2.70
CA GLY A 86 -1.74 -9.24 3.21
C GLY A 86 -0.64 -8.74 2.28
N ALA A 87 -0.78 -8.97 0.96
CA ALA A 87 0.17 -8.52 -0.05
C ALA A 87 0.26 -6.99 -0.13
N ARG A 88 -0.87 -6.27 0.00
CA ARG A 88 -0.89 -4.80 0.03
C ARG A 88 -0.09 -4.23 1.20
N LEU A 89 -0.21 -4.83 2.37
CA LEU A 89 0.60 -4.45 3.54
C LEU A 89 2.08 -4.73 3.29
N GLY A 90 2.42 -5.87 2.66
CA GLY A 90 3.77 -6.21 2.22
C GLY A 90 4.36 -5.20 1.23
N VAL A 91 3.55 -4.71 0.26
CA VAL A 91 3.97 -3.63 -0.65
C VAL A 91 4.18 -2.31 0.10
N GLY A 92 3.37 -2.02 1.12
CA GLY A 92 3.59 -0.89 2.03
C GLY A 92 4.96 -0.98 2.71
N ALA A 93 5.29 -2.13 3.28
CA ALA A 93 6.59 -2.37 3.93
C ALA A 93 7.77 -2.28 2.93
N GLN A 94 7.63 -2.84 1.74
CA GLN A 94 8.62 -2.72 0.67
C GLN A 94 8.84 -1.26 0.28
N SER A 95 7.77 -0.47 0.14
CA SER A 95 7.84 0.95 -0.20
C SER A 95 8.55 1.75 0.88
N VAL A 96 8.28 1.49 2.16
CA VAL A 96 9.01 2.11 3.29
C VAL A 96 10.49 1.76 3.24
N GLY A 97 10.84 0.50 2.94
CA GLY A 97 12.25 0.08 2.82
C GLY A 97 13.00 0.77 1.69
N ILE A 98 12.38 0.92 0.52
CA ILE A 98 12.98 1.65 -0.62
C ILE A 98 13.10 3.15 -0.29
N ALA A 99 12.07 3.75 0.32
CA ALA A 99 12.08 5.16 0.72
C ALA A 99 13.21 5.45 1.72
N GLU A 100 13.36 4.61 2.74
CA GLU A 100 14.44 4.70 3.73
C GLU A 100 15.82 4.59 3.07
N ALA A 101 16.02 3.61 2.18
CA ALA A 101 17.29 3.45 1.48
C ALA A 101 17.62 4.66 0.61
N ALA A 102 16.63 5.18 -0.12
CA ALA A 102 16.80 6.38 -0.96
C ALA A 102 17.11 7.64 -0.13
N TYR A 103 16.40 7.84 0.99
CA TYR A 103 16.65 8.94 1.92
C TYR A 103 18.06 8.89 2.50
N ARG A 104 18.49 7.73 3.03
CA ARG A 104 19.84 7.59 3.63
C ARG A 104 20.96 7.88 2.63
N GLU A 105 20.83 7.41 1.40
CA GLU A 105 21.84 7.70 0.37
C GLU A 105 21.87 9.19 0.02
N ALA A 106 20.69 9.84 -0.10
CA ALA A 106 20.60 11.27 -0.38
C ALA A 106 21.16 12.12 0.77
N GLU A 107 20.81 11.79 2.03
CA GLU A 107 21.32 12.47 3.22
C GLU A 107 22.85 12.35 3.32
N LYS A 108 23.38 11.13 3.13
CA LYS A 108 24.83 10.88 3.11
C LYS A 108 25.51 11.71 2.05
N TYR A 109 25.04 11.63 0.81
CA TYR A 109 25.63 12.38 -0.31
C TYR A 109 25.58 13.89 -0.07
N ALA A 110 24.48 14.43 0.43
CA ALA A 110 24.33 15.85 0.71
C ALA A 110 25.30 16.36 1.79
N ASN A 111 25.66 15.49 2.75
CA ASN A 111 26.64 15.81 3.80
C ASN A 111 28.10 15.62 3.38
N GLU A 112 28.37 14.90 2.29
CA GLU A 112 29.71 14.64 1.78
C GLU A 112 30.07 15.55 0.59
N ARG A 113 29.14 15.84 -0.30
CA ARG A 113 29.33 16.59 -1.53
C ARG A 113 29.52 18.09 -1.26
N GLU A 114 30.59 18.66 -1.77
CA GLU A 114 30.83 20.09 -1.72
C GLU A 114 30.61 20.77 -3.08
N GLN A 115 30.01 21.95 -3.06
CA GLN A 115 29.84 22.86 -4.19
C GLN A 115 29.86 24.31 -3.68
N PHE A 116 30.44 25.21 -4.46
CA PHE A 116 30.52 26.64 -4.12
C PHE A 116 31.11 26.91 -2.72
N GLY A 117 32.07 26.08 -2.30
CA GLY A 117 32.80 26.24 -1.05
C GLY A 117 32.13 25.73 0.22
N LYS A 118 31.04 25.00 0.11
CA LYS A 118 30.32 24.36 1.25
C LYS A 118 29.64 23.07 0.86
N LYS A 119 29.25 22.28 1.86
CA LYS A 119 28.47 21.06 1.64
C LYS A 119 27.10 21.39 1.07
N ILE A 120 26.58 20.54 0.17
CA ILE A 120 25.32 20.85 -0.48
C ILE A 120 24.13 20.83 0.48
N ILE A 121 24.20 20.12 1.60
CA ILE A 121 23.17 20.14 2.64
C ILE A 121 22.98 21.55 3.26
N GLU A 122 23.98 22.40 3.20
CA GLU A 122 23.94 23.77 3.72
C GLU A 122 23.15 24.74 2.80
N PHE A 123 22.74 24.30 1.61
CA PHE A 123 21.85 25.06 0.75
C PHE A 123 20.38 24.82 1.17
N PRO A 124 19.60 25.89 1.44
CA PRO A 124 18.24 25.76 1.93
C PRO A 124 17.34 24.81 1.10
N ALA A 125 17.44 24.87 -0.23
CA ALA A 125 16.67 24.01 -1.12
C ALA A 125 17.02 22.53 -0.99
N VAL A 126 18.29 22.18 -0.77
CA VAL A 126 18.73 20.80 -0.55
C VAL A 126 18.33 20.34 0.84
N TYR A 127 18.52 21.18 1.86
CA TYR A 127 18.10 20.90 3.22
C TYR A 127 16.61 20.64 3.34
N GLU A 128 15.77 21.48 2.71
CA GLU A 128 14.34 21.31 2.65
C GLU A 128 13.97 19.96 2.01
N MET A 129 14.56 19.63 0.86
CA MET A 129 14.30 18.38 0.14
C MET A 129 14.62 17.16 1.00
N VAL A 130 15.81 17.11 1.62
CA VAL A 130 16.24 16.00 2.49
C VAL A 130 15.36 15.90 3.74
N SER A 131 14.97 17.06 4.33
CA SER A 131 14.08 17.09 5.49
C SER A 131 12.68 16.57 5.16
N LEU A 132 12.13 16.92 3.99
CA LEU A 132 10.85 16.39 3.51
C LEU A 132 10.91 14.89 3.20
N MET A 133 12.03 14.40 2.64
CA MET A 133 12.21 12.96 2.44
C MET A 133 12.17 12.21 3.77
N ARG A 134 12.82 12.73 4.82
CA ARG A 134 12.78 12.17 6.16
C ARG A 134 11.37 12.16 6.72
N ALA A 135 10.68 13.30 6.73
CA ALA A 135 9.33 13.43 7.26
C ALA A 135 8.36 12.47 6.58
N LYS A 136 8.40 12.38 5.25
CA LYS A 136 7.58 11.41 4.49
C LYS A 136 7.92 9.97 4.85
N THR A 137 9.20 9.61 5.01
CA THR A 137 9.62 8.26 5.37
C THR A 137 9.13 7.88 6.76
N ASP A 138 9.24 8.78 7.73
CA ASP A 138 8.78 8.54 9.10
C ASP A 138 7.24 8.46 9.17
N GLY A 139 6.53 9.29 8.41
CA GLY A 139 5.06 9.25 8.31
C GLY A 139 4.55 7.92 7.75
N ILE A 140 5.06 7.47 6.60
CA ILE A 140 4.62 6.20 6.02
C ILE A 140 5.03 4.98 6.85
N ARG A 141 6.12 5.07 7.60
CA ARG A 141 6.53 4.03 8.56
C ARG A 141 5.55 3.93 9.73
N SER A 142 5.16 5.07 10.28
CA SER A 142 4.17 5.14 11.37
C SER A 142 2.83 4.57 10.92
N LEU A 143 2.36 4.96 9.73
CA LEU A 143 1.15 4.44 9.12
C LEU A 143 1.21 2.92 8.91
N LEU A 144 2.35 2.41 8.43
CA LEU A 144 2.56 0.96 8.24
C LEU A 144 2.45 0.20 9.56
N TYR A 145 3.12 0.66 10.61
CA TYR A 145 3.11 -0.04 11.90
C TYR A 145 1.74 -0.01 12.56
N GLU A 146 1.06 1.12 12.50
CA GLU A 146 -0.29 1.22 13.06
C GLU A 146 -1.29 0.35 12.28
N THR A 147 -1.18 0.32 10.97
CA THR A 147 -2.01 -0.56 10.11
C THR A 147 -1.72 -2.04 10.40
N SER A 148 -0.45 -2.40 10.57
CA SER A 148 -0.05 -3.77 10.93
C SER A 148 -0.69 -4.19 12.24
N ARG A 149 -0.69 -3.30 13.25
CA ARG A 149 -1.35 -3.53 14.53
C ARG A 149 -2.86 -3.80 14.38
N TYR A 150 -3.56 -3.03 13.54
CA TYR A 150 -4.99 -3.28 13.28
C TYR A 150 -5.23 -4.64 12.64
N VAL A 151 -4.40 -5.00 11.65
CA VAL A 151 -4.51 -6.28 10.94
C VAL A 151 -4.20 -7.45 11.88
N ASP A 152 -3.21 -7.33 12.76
CA ASP A 152 -2.82 -8.39 13.68
C ASP A 152 -3.92 -8.65 14.73
N ILE A 153 -4.50 -7.59 15.32
CA ILE A 153 -5.61 -7.72 16.26
C ILE A 153 -6.83 -8.35 15.57
N TYR A 154 -7.18 -7.84 14.39
CA TYR A 154 -8.29 -8.40 13.60
C TYR A 154 -8.10 -9.89 13.33
N LYS A 155 -6.90 -10.30 12.89
CA LYS A 155 -6.59 -11.71 12.60
C LYS A 155 -6.60 -12.58 13.86
N ALA A 156 -6.04 -12.09 14.96
CA ALA A 156 -6.02 -12.82 16.23
C ALA A 156 -7.46 -13.08 16.74
N LEU A 157 -8.32 -12.04 16.73
CA LEU A 157 -9.72 -12.20 17.14
C LEU A 157 -10.50 -13.10 16.19
N THR A 158 -10.20 -13.05 14.89
CA THR A 158 -10.80 -13.96 13.90
C THR A 158 -10.43 -15.41 14.21
N HIS A 159 -9.17 -15.69 14.47
CA HIS A 159 -8.69 -17.03 14.82
C HIS A 159 -9.33 -17.55 16.11
N ILE A 160 -9.41 -16.72 17.16
CA ILE A 160 -10.12 -17.06 18.40
C ILE A 160 -11.59 -17.38 18.13
N SER A 161 -12.24 -16.67 17.19
CA SER A 161 -13.65 -16.91 16.82
C SER A 161 -13.89 -18.26 16.13
N GLU A 162 -12.86 -18.85 15.54
CA GLU A 162 -12.90 -20.20 14.95
C GLU A 162 -12.78 -21.30 16.02
N GLU A 163 -12.13 -21.01 17.13
CA GLU A 163 -11.91 -21.97 18.22
C GLU A 163 -13.03 -21.93 19.28
N ARG A 164 -13.58 -20.74 19.55
CA ARG A 164 -14.65 -20.53 20.53
C ARG A 164 -15.56 -19.36 20.19
N LYS A 165 -16.73 -19.34 20.77
CA LYS A 165 -17.66 -18.21 20.68
C LYS A 165 -17.06 -16.98 21.39
N LEU A 166 -16.99 -15.86 20.69
CA LEU A 166 -16.60 -14.58 21.26
C LEU A 166 -17.69 -14.00 22.17
N ASP A 167 -17.31 -13.31 23.22
CA ASP A 167 -18.22 -12.53 24.05
C ASP A 167 -18.69 -11.23 23.33
N ALA A 168 -19.46 -10.39 24.00
CA ALA A 168 -20.02 -9.19 23.38
C ALA A 168 -18.94 -8.12 23.12
N ALA A 169 -17.96 -7.98 24.03
CA ALA A 169 -16.88 -7.02 23.91
C ALA A 169 -15.90 -7.44 22.79
N GLU A 170 -15.49 -8.71 22.77
CA GLU A 170 -14.63 -9.28 21.73
C GLU A 170 -15.26 -9.17 20.33
N ARG A 171 -16.58 -9.38 20.19
CA ARG A 171 -17.27 -9.18 18.91
C ARG A 171 -17.29 -7.71 18.47
N ALA A 172 -17.46 -6.79 19.40
CA ALA A 172 -17.40 -5.36 19.11
C ALA A 172 -16.00 -4.96 18.64
N GLU A 173 -14.96 -5.43 19.34
CA GLU A 173 -13.57 -5.21 19.03
C GLU A 173 -13.19 -5.82 17.67
N LEU A 174 -13.54 -7.06 17.39
CA LEU A 174 -13.35 -7.69 16.09
C LEU A 174 -13.93 -6.85 14.96
N LYS A 175 -15.16 -6.37 15.12
CA LYS A 175 -15.83 -5.54 14.11
C LYS A 175 -15.14 -4.18 13.91
N GLU A 176 -14.65 -3.58 14.98
CA GLU A 176 -13.91 -2.32 14.92
C GLU A 176 -12.59 -2.50 14.16
N TYR A 177 -11.75 -3.45 14.58
CA TYR A 177 -10.44 -3.69 13.96
C TYR A 177 -10.55 -4.20 12.54
N GLN A 178 -11.61 -4.94 12.19
CA GLN A 178 -11.89 -5.29 10.80
C GLN A 178 -12.12 -4.04 9.94
N ARG A 179 -12.94 -3.09 10.41
CA ARG A 179 -13.20 -1.83 9.68
C ARG A 179 -11.95 -0.98 9.54
N LEU A 180 -11.13 -0.93 10.60
CA LEU A 180 -9.84 -0.23 10.56
C LEU A 180 -8.88 -0.92 9.58
N ALA A 181 -8.75 -2.23 9.60
CA ALA A 181 -7.91 -2.98 8.67
C ALA A 181 -8.37 -2.79 7.22
N ASP A 182 -9.68 -2.84 6.95
CA ASP A 182 -10.25 -2.64 5.62
C ASP A 182 -9.98 -1.24 5.05
N LEU A 183 -9.96 -0.21 5.91
CA LEU A 183 -9.65 1.17 5.53
C LEU A 183 -8.15 1.42 5.42
N PHE A 184 -7.38 1.07 6.47
CA PHE A 184 -5.98 1.47 6.58
C PHE A 184 -5.04 0.64 5.71
N THR A 185 -5.38 -0.61 5.36
CA THR A 185 -4.57 -1.41 4.43
C THR A 185 -4.44 -0.77 3.05
N PRO A 186 -5.53 -0.35 2.36
CA PRO A 186 -5.39 0.38 1.10
C PRO A 186 -4.76 1.76 1.27
N LEU A 187 -5.03 2.50 2.37
CA LEU A 187 -4.36 3.77 2.65
C LEU A 187 -2.85 3.60 2.79
N THR A 188 -2.40 2.61 3.56
CA THR A 188 -0.97 2.31 3.71
C THR A 188 -0.32 2.00 2.38
N LYS A 189 -0.93 1.14 1.57
CA LYS A 189 -0.40 0.83 0.23
C LYS A 189 -0.35 2.07 -0.67
N LEU A 190 -1.38 2.90 -0.66
CA LEU A 190 -1.46 4.14 -1.44
C LEU A 190 -0.34 5.10 -1.04
N PHE A 191 -0.32 5.52 0.22
CA PHE A 191 0.60 6.54 0.72
C PHE A 191 2.06 6.08 0.68
N SER A 192 2.35 4.85 1.13
CA SER A 192 3.71 4.34 1.11
C SER A 192 4.26 4.27 -0.32
N SER A 193 3.46 3.83 -1.28
CA SER A 193 3.92 3.72 -2.68
C SER A 193 4.09 5.07 -3.36
N GLU A 194 3.18 6.03 -3.17
CA GLU A 194 3.28 7.35 -3.78
C GLU A 194 4.44 8.15 -3.16
N MET A 195 4.57 8.18 -1.82
CA MET A 195 5.68 8.86 -1.15
C MET A 195 7.03 8.21 -1.47
N CYS A 196 7.10 6.89 -1.57
CA CYS A 196 8.29 6.16 -1.99
C CYS A 196 8.78 6.62 -3.37
N ASN A 197 7.87 6.77 -4.34
CA ASN A 197 8.21 7.27 -5.67
C ASN A 197 8.74 8.70 -5.63
N GLN A 198 8.14 9.59 -4.82
CA GLN A 198 8.61 10.96 -4.64
C GLN A 198 10.01 11.00 -3.98
N ILE A 199 10.21 10.25 -2.89
CA ILE A 199 11.47 10.18 -2.18
C ILE A 199 12.59 9.64 -3.09
N ALA A 200 12.30 8.60 -3.86
CA ALA A 200 13.29 8.05 -4.80
C ALA A 200 13.62 9.02 -5.96
N TYR A 201 12.64 9.81 -6.42
CA TYR A 201 12.86 10.90 -7.37
C TYR A 201 13.75 12.00 -6.76
N ASP A 202 13.43 12.45 -5.55
CA ASP A 202 14.18 13.51 -4.85
C ASP A 202 15.62 13.04 -4.53
N ALA A 203 15.84 11.76 -4.25
CA ALA A 203 17.17 11.21 -4.04
C ALA A 203 18.06 11.36 -5.27
N ILE A 204 17.54 11.12 -6.48
CA ILE A 204 18.28 11.39 -7.73
C ILE A 204 18.56 12.89 -7.86
N GLN A 205 17.57 13.72 -7.55
CA GLN A 205 17.72 15.19 -7.66
C GLN A 205 18.80 15.72 -6.72
N VAL A 206 18.88 15.23 -5.48
CA VAL A 206 19.96 15.57 -4.52
C VAL A 206 21.35 15.19 -5.05
N HIS A 207 21.46 14.04 -5.72
CA HIS A 207 22.72 13.59 -6.32
C HIS A 207 23.07 14.34 -7.61
N GLY A 208 22.11 15.01 -8.24
CA GLY A 208 22.32 15.67 -9.54
C GLY A 208 22.73 14.66 -10.63
N GLY A 209 23.65 15.03 -11.50
CA GLY A 209 24.11 14.19 -12.60
C GLY A 209 24.64 12.82 -12.17
N THR A 210 25.27 12.72 -11.00
CA THR A 210 25.79 11.46 -10.47
C THR A 210 24.66 10.48 -10.10
N GLY A 211 23.49 10.98 -9.67
CA GLY A 211 22.32 10.16 -9.36
C GLY A 211 21.72 9.47 -10.59
N PHE A 212 22.00 9.95 -11.77
CA PHE A 212 21.56 9.33 -13.03
C PHE A 212 22.50 8.20 -13.49
N MET A 213 23.72 8.14 -12.94
CA MET A 213 24.73 7.13 -13.28
C MET A 213 24.53 5.85 -12.49
N LYS A 214 24.88 4.69 -13.08
CA LYS A 214 24.74 3.39 -12.44
C LYS A 214 25.71 3.13 -11.29
N ASP A 215 26.71 3.99 -11.13
CA ASP A 215 27.68 3.94 -10.03
C ASP A 215 27.04 4.22 -8.66
N PHE A 216 25.91 4.93 -8.66
CA PHE A 216 25.14 5.25 -7.46
C PHE A 216 23.84 4.46 -7.38
N PRO A 217 23.43 3.96 -6.20
CA PRO A 217 22.26 3.07 -6.08
C PRO A 217 20.92 3.80 -6.27
N VAL A 218 20.84 5.12 -6.14
CA VAL A 218 19.59 5.89 -6.15
C VAL A 218 18.81 5.74 -7.45
N GLN A 219 19.47 5.59 -8.60
CA GLN A 219 18.78 5.32 -9.87
C GLN A 219 18.08 3.95 -9.87
N ARG A 220 18.62 2.97 -9.15
CA ARG A 220 17.99 1.65 -8.99
C ARG A 220 16.78 1.76 -8.08
N TYR A 221 16.88 2.47 -6.95
CA TYR A 221 15.75 2.68 -6.04
C TYR A 221 14.58 3.37 -6.75
N TYR A 222 14.85 4.37 -7.59
CA TYR A 222 13.82 5.02 -8.40
C TYR A 222 13.13 4.06 -9.37
N ARG A 223 13.90 3.23 -10.07
CA ARG A 223 13.34 2.22 -11.00
C ARG A 223 12.54 1.16 -10.26
N ASP A 224 13.00 0.72 -9.08
CA ASP A 224 12.34 -0.28 -8.26
C ASP A 224 11.07 0.29 -7.59
N ALA A 225 11.09 1.55 -7.15
CA ALA A 225 9.95 2.23 -6.56
C ALA A 225 8.76 2.32 -7.52
N ARG A 226 9.01 2.48 -8.83
CA ARG A 226 7.93 2.80 -9.77
C ARG A 226 6.81 1.76 -9.83
N ILE A 227 7.09 0.49 -9.64
CA ILE A 227 6.08 -0.56 -9.69
C ILE A 227 5.17 -0.56 -8.45
N THR A 228 5.60 -0.03 -7.32
CA THR A 228 4.88 -0.10 -6.05
C THR A 228 3.50 0.55 -6.09
N SER A 229 3.30 1.59 -6.92
CA SER A 229 2.01 2.25 -7.14
C SER A 229 1.14 1.58 -8.24
N ILE A 230 1.61 0.49 -8.86
CA ILE A 230 0.94 -0.20 -9.97
C ILE A 230 0.45 -1.58 -9.57
N TYR A 231 1.35 -2.47 -9.08
CA TYR A 231 0.99 -3.86 -8.80
C TYR A 231 0.22 -4.01 -7.47
N GLU A 232 -0.39 -5.17 -7.24
CA GLU A 232 -1.27 -5.45 -6.10
C GLU A 232 -2.44 -4.44 -5.97
N GLY A 233 -2.88 -3.93 -7.11
CA GLY A 233 -3.87 -2.87 -7.26
C GLY A 233 -3.22 -1.49 -7.37
N THR A 234 -3.57 -0.77 -8.44
CA THR A 234 -3.08 0.60 -8.68
C THR A 234 -3.51 1.56 -7.57
N SER A 235 -2.86 2.73 -7.51
CA SER A 235 -3.25 3.81 -6.57
C SER A 235 -4.75 4.11 -6.64
N GLN A 236 -5.35 4.15 -7.84
CA GLN A 236 -6.79 4.37 -7.98
C GLN A 236 -7.63 3.24 -7.37
N LEU A 237 -7.20 1.98 -7.49
CA LEU A 237 -7.90 0.86 -6.84
C LEU A 237 -7.80 0.92 -5.31
N GLN A 238 -6.73 1.50 -4.76
CA GLN A 238 -6.63 1.74 -3.32
C GLN A 238 -7.62 2.84 -2.89
N VAL A 239 -7.79 3.88 -3.69
CA VAL A 239 -8.82 4.93 -3.45
C VAL A 239 -10.21 4.31 -3.42
N VAL A 240 -10.57 3.50 -4.42
CA VAL A 240 -11.86 2.80 -4.49
C VAL A 240 -12.09 1.89 -3.27
N ALA A 241 -11.02 1.25 -2.77
CA ALA A 241 -11.11 0.41 -1.59
C ALA A 241 -11.28 1.22 -0.28
N ALA A 242 -10.63 2.40 -0.18
CA ALA A 242 -10.60 3.21 1.04
C ALA A 242 -11.80 4.16 1.18
N ILE A 243 -12.36 4.66 0.06
CA ILE A 243 -13.35 5.76 0.08
C ILE A 243 -14.54 5.48 0.99
N ARG A 244 -15.03 4.25 1.02
CA ARG A 244 -16.14 3.88 1.90
C ARG A 244 -15.83 4.16 3.37
N GLY A 245 -14.62 3.82 3.83
CA GLY A 245 -14.21 4.06 5.23
C GLY A 245 -14.06 5.54 5.55
N VAL A 246 -13.75 6.37 4.54
CA VAL A 246 -13.69 7.83 4.64
C VAL A 246 -15.11 8.40 4.81
N VAL A 247 -16.00 8.17 3.85
CA VAL A 247 -17.33 8.78 3.81
C VAL A 247 -18.29 8.25 4.88
N THR A 248 -18.06 7.05 5.42
CA THR A 248 -18.85 6.49 6.53
C THR A 248 -18.31 6.87 7.92
N GLY A 249 -17.29 7.74 7.99
CA GLY A 249 -16.77 8.31 9.23
C GLY A 249 -15.84 7.37 10.02
N VAL A 250 -15.41 6.23 9.47
CA VAL A 250 -14.45 5.33 10.15
C VAL A 250 -13.11 6.05 10.33
N LEU A 251 -12.63 6.73 9.28
CA LEU A 251 -11.39 7.51 9.32
C LEU A 251 -11.50 8.65 10.35
N GLY A 252 -12.57 9.45 10.29
CA GLY A 252 -12.79 10.57 11.19
C GLY A 252 -12.75 10.16 12.65
N LYS A 253 -13.49 9.12 13.02
CA LYS A 253 -13.47 8.58 14.41
C LYS A 253 -12.09 8.13 14.86
N ARG A 254 -11.31 7.55 13.95
CA ARG A 254 -9.95 7.13 14.30
C ARG A 254 -9.01 8.30 14.48
N ILE A 255 -9.08 9.34 13.65
CA ILE A 255 -8.31 10.58 13.79
C ILE A 255 -8.67 11.27 15.14
N GLU A 256 -9.95 11.40 15.47
CA GLU A 256 -10.40 11.95 16.75
C GLU A 256 -9.81 11.19 17.94
N TYR A 257 -9.86 9.86 17.89
CA TYR A 257 -9.26 9.02 18.94
C TYR A 257 -7.75 9.27 19.06
N LEU A 258 -7.00 9.25 17.96
CA LEU A 258 -5.54 9.48 17.96
C LEU A 258 -5.22 10.89 18.48
N ALA A 259 -5.94 11.90 18.02
CA ALA A 259 -5.77 13.28 18.48
C ALA A 259 -6.02 13.42 20.01
N SER A 260 -6.98 12.68 20.56
CA SER A 260 -7.26 12.66 22.01
C SER A 260 -6.11 12.08 22.84
N GLN A 261 -5.25 11.28 22.24
CA GLN A 261 -4.08 10.68 22.90
C GLN A 261 -2.85 11.61 22.88
N LEU A 262 -2.83 12.63 22.02
CA LEU A 262 -1.74 13.60 21.91
C LEU A 262 -1.83 14.63 23.05
N LYS A 263 -1.08 14.40 24.12
CA LYS A 263 -1.11 15.24 25.33
C LYS A 263 0.15 16.10 25.51
N ASP A 264 1.15 15.94 24.64
CA ASP A 264 2.40 16.68 24.72
C ASP A 264 2.17 18.16 24.34
N GLU A 265 2.41 19.04 25.30
CA GLU A 265 2.27 20.50 25.13
C GLU A 265 3.32 21.09 24.17
N GLY A 266 4.44 20.39 23.96
CA GLY A 266 5.46 20.78 22.97
C GLY A 266 4.92 20.84 21.54
N PHE A 267 3.81 20.12 21.24
CA PHE A 267 3.14 20.09 19.94
C PHE A 267 1.77 20.79 19.91
N ALA A 268 1.53 21.73 20.83
CA ALA A 268 0.24 22.39 20.94
C ALA A 268 -0.18 23.14 19.66
N ARG A 269 0.79 23.78 18.97
CA ARG A 269 0.57 24.51 17.71
C ARG A 269 0.21 23.56 16.58
N GLU A 270 0.99 22.50 16.41
CA GLU A 270 0.79 21.47 15.37
C GLU A 270 -0.53 20.75 15.57
N ARG A 271 -0.87 20.43 16.81
CA ARG A 271 -2.17 19.85 17.18
C ARG A 271 -3.34 20.77 16.82
N ALA A 272 -3.24 22.09 17.08
CA ALA A 272 -4.27 23.04 16.69
C ALA A 272 -4.42 23.15 15.17
N MET A 273 -3.33 23.15 14.42
CA MET A 273 -3.35 23.13 12.95
C MET A 273 -4.00 21.84 12.42
N LEU A 274 -3.61 20.69 12.95
CA LEU A 274 -4.18 19.40 12.57
C LEU A 274 -5.70 19.36 12.86
N GLN A 275 -6.14 19.89 14.00
CA GLN A 275 -7.56 19.99 14.32
C GLN A 275 -8.32 20.87 13.33
N ALA A 276 -7.77 22.03 12.95
CA ALA A 276 -8.40 22.91 11.96
C ALA A 276 -8.55 22.19 10.60
N MET A 277 -7.48 21.58 10.08
CA MET A 277 -7.51 20.80 8.85
C MET A 277 -8.51 19.63 8.92
N PHE A 278 -8.59 18.99 10.07
CA PHE A 278 -9.54 17.89 10.27
C PHE A 278 -11.00 18.35 10.27
N GLN A 279 -11.33 19.52 10.84
CA GLN A 279 -12.68 20.07 10.77
C GLN A 279 -13.08 20.46 9.34
N GLU A 280 -12.17 21.04 8.55
CA GLU A 280 -12.39 21.30 7.13
C GLU A 280 -12.64 20.00 6.35
N PHE A 281 -11.82 18.99 6.59
CA PHE A 281 -12.01 17.67 6.00
C PHE A 281 -13.37 17.03 6.30
N LEU A 282 -13.84 17.12 7.56
CA LEU A 282 -15.17 16.63 7.92
C LEU A 282 -16.30 17.39 7.21
N ALA A 283 -16.14 18.70 7.03
CA ALA A 283 -17.08 19.51 6.28
C ALA A 283 -17.11 19.10 4.78
N ASP A 284 -15.96 18.84 4.19
CA ASP A 284 -15.85 18.33 2.80
C ASP A 284 -16.52 16.97 2.64
N VAL A 285 -16.28 16.04 3.57
CA VAL A 285 -16.94 14.72 3.57
C VAL A 285 -18.46 14.87 3.68
N GLN A 286 -18.93 15.73 4.58
CA GLN A 286 -20.36 15.98 4.74
C GLN A 286 -20.96 16.61 3.48
N TYR A 287 -20.30 17.62 2.90
CA TYR A 287 -20.75 18.24 1.66
C TYR A 287 -20.92 17.23 0.53
N ILE A 288 -19.97 16.33 0.33
CA ILE A 288 -20.05 15.30 -0.70
C ILE A 288 -21.15 14.28 -0.38
N ASN A 289 -21.32 13.87 0.87
CA ASN A 289 -22.38 12.93 1.28
C ASN A 289 -23.79 13.50 1.07
N ASP A 290 -23.96 14.82 1.16
CA ASP A 290 -25.25 15.49 0.96
C ASP A 290 -25.62 15.64 -0.52
N GLN A 291 -24.68 15.36 -1.44
CA GLN A 291 -24.93 15.39 -2.87
C GLN A 291 -25.55 14.06 -3.35
N SER A 292 -26.68 14.12 -4.04
CA SER A 292 -27.28 12.95 -4.69
C SER A 292 -26.72 12.73 -6.09
N ASN A 293 -25.39 12.72 -6.25
CA ASN A 293 -24.72 12.65 -7.54
C ASN A 293 -23.49 11.72 -7.46
N ASP A 294 -23.65 10.50 -8.01
CA ASP A 294 -22.60 9.49 -7.99
C ASP A 294 -21.33 9.90 -8.75
N GLU A 295 -21.48 10.66 -9.87
CA GLU A 295 -20.33 11.15 -10.63
C GLU A 295 -19.51 12.16 -9.83
N LEU A 296 -20.15 12.99 -9.01
CA LEU A 296 -19.47 13.91 -8.11
C LEU A 296 -18.73 13.16 -6.99
N HIS A 297 -19.35 12.12 -6.43
CA HIS A 297 -18.72 11.25 -5.45
C HIS A 297 -17.45 10.60 -6.03
N ASP A 298 -17.54 10.01 -7.22
CA ASP A 298 -16.40 9.38 -7.88
C ASP A 298 -15.29 10.38 -8.22
N PHE A 299 -15.66 11.59 -8.67
CA PHE A 299 -14.72 12.66 -9.01
C PHE A 299 -13.91 13.13 -7.80
N HIS A 300 -14.54 13.25 -6.63
CA HIS A 300 -13.90 13.74 -5.41
C HIS A 300 -13.28 12.63 -4.56
N ALA A 301 -13.59 11.34 -4.83
CA ALA A 301 -13.12 10.21 -4.02
C ALA A 301 -11.61 10.24 -3.76
N ARG A 302 -10.81 10.49 -4.81
CA ARG A 302 -9.35 10.54 -4.67
C ARG A 302 -8.91 11.66 -3.74
N ARG A 303 -9.46 12.86 -3.88
CA ARG A 303 -9.11 14.03 -3.04
C ARG A 303 -9.45 13.78 -1.59
N LEU A 304 -10.65 13.26 -1.29
CA LEU A 304 -11.07 12.94 0.07
C LEU A 304 -10.17 11.89 0.73
N VAL A 305 -9.82 10.83 -0.02
CA VAL A 305 -8.91 9.79 0.48
C VAL A 305 -7.51 10.34 0.72
N GLU A 306 -6.98 11.19 -0.18
CA GLU A 306 -5.65 11.78 -0.04
C GLU A 306 -5.62 12.78 1.13
N ILE A 307 -6.57 13.71 1.24
CA ILE A 307 -6.62 14.68 2.35
C ILE A 307 -6.74 13.94 3.70
N GLY A 308 -7.72 13.05 3.82
CA GLY A 308 -7.90 12.28 5.04
C GLY A 308 -6.70 11.42 5.41
N GLY A 309 -6.01 10.87 4.41
CA GLY A 309 -4.78 10.12 4.60
C GLY A 309 -3.61 11.01 5.05
N TYR A 310 -3.44 12.21 4.50
CA TYR A 310 -2.42 13.17 4.97
C TYR A 310 -2.66 13.61 6.42
N ILE A 311 -3.92 13.75 6.83
CA ILE A 311 -4.26 14.07 8.23
C ILE A 311 -3.95 12.89 9.16
N ALA A 312 -4.07 11.65 8.66
CA ALA A 312 -3.84 10.44 9.45
C ALA A 312 -2.36 10.04 9.57
N VAL A 313 -1.49 10.50 8.65
CA VAL A 313 -0.03 10.26 8.60
C VAL A 313 0.72 11.31 9.40
#